data_1591d7c4234a5b44f9a72889ec1e524c
#
_entry.id   1591d7c4234a5b44f9a72889ec1e524c
#
_cell.length_a   1.000
_cell.length_b   1.000
_cell.length_c   1.000
_cell.angle_alpha   90.00
_cell.angle_beta   90.00
_cell.angle_gamma   90.00
#
_symmetry.space_group_name_H-M   'P 1'
#
loop_
_entity.id
_entity.type
_entity.pdbx_description
1 polymer ?
#
loop_
_entity_poly.entity_id
_entity_poly.type
_entity_poly.pdbx_seq_one_letter_code
_entity_poly.pdbx_strand_id
1 'polypeptide(L)'
;MCKKKRPGCILVSGLMLLVISSQVLSEQSRITNKGGISFSRISPEIDVQEILNAHNHYRHALRLANLSWSEDISMAARKWAVHLAGTGTMEHSSSRYGENIWAGTSGAYSQTEMINAWGSEKRFFVYGQRFPDICKGHWMKCGHYTQMIWRNTRRVGCGTASRADMTYLVCQYDPPGNFQGQMPY
;
A
#
# COMPACT_ATOMS: atom_id res chain seq x y z
N MET A 1 -5.27 76.27 13.71
CA MET A 1 -6.68 76.63 13.91
C MET A 1 -7.41 75.33 14.13
N CYS A 2 -7.69 75.02 15.37
CA CYS A 2 -8.90 75.20 16.14
C CYS A 2 -10.10 74.55 15.46
N LYS A 3 -10.89 73.65 16.04
CA LYS A 3 -11.47 73.40 17.38
C LYS A 3 -12.18 72.04 17.33
N LYS A 4 -12.03 71.20 18.33
CA LYS A 4 -13.02 70.81 19.37
C LYS A 4 -14.40 70.38 18.85
N LYS A 5 -14.89 69.15 19.21
CA LYS A 5 -15.48 68.76 20.48
C LYS A 5 -15.85 67.26 20.54
N ARG A 6 -15.62 66.64 21.67
CA ARG A 6 -16.26 65.42 22.18
C ARG A 6 -17.73 65.78 22.62
N PRO A 7 -18.55 64.88 23.14
CA PRO A 7 -18.41 63.45 23.55
C PRO A 7 -19.67 62.59 23.28
N GLY A 8 -19.64 61.35 23.72
CA GLY A 8 -20.79 60.49 23.99
C GLY A 8 -20.45 59.03 23.63
N CYS A 9 -19.92 58.23 24.41
CA CYS A 9 -20.27 57.47 25.61
C CYS A 9 -21.35 56.40 25.37
N ILE A 10 -20.94 55.15 25.74
CA ILE A 10 -21.75 54.05 26.27
C ILE A 10 -22.30 53.11 25.19
N LEU A 11 -22.17 51.80 25.27
CA LEU A 11 -21.87 50.73 26.22
C LEU A 11 -21.62 49.44 25.44
N VAL A 12 -20.61 48.71 25.85
CA VAL A 12 -20.64 47.34 26.35
C VAL A 12 -21.75 46.46 25.83
N SER A 13 -21.37 45.48 25.05
CA SER A 13 -21.81 44.13 25.33
C SER A 13 -21.07 43.08 24.51
N GLY A 14 -20.46 42.21 25.24
CA GLY A 14 -20.50 40.80 24.96
C GLY A 14 -19.51 40.28 23.92
N LEU A 15 -18.24 40.29 24.26
CA LEU A 15 -17.28 39.37 23.70
C LEU A 15 -17.65 37.95 24.12
N MET A 16 -18.49 37.28 23.36
CA MET A 16 -18.67 35.85 23.49
C MET A 16 -17.66 35.20 22.55
N LEU A 17 -16.44 35.00 23.06
CA LEU A 17 -15.47 34.08 22.54
C LEU A 17 -16.08 32.68 22.57
N LEU A 18 -16.68 32.27 21.45
CA LEU A 18 -16.92 30.86 21.16
C LEU A 18 -15.57 30.24 20.92
N VAL A 19 -14.97 29.72 21.97
CA VAL A 19 -13.95 28.69 21.88
C VAL A 19 -14.66 27.48 21.30
N ILE A 20 -14.60 27.36 19.98
CA ILE A 20 -14.91 26.08 19.32
C ILE A 20 -13.70 25.19 19.61
N SER A 21 -13.79 24.50 20.76
CA SER A 21 -12.89 23.38 21.01
C SER A 21 -13.05 22.39 19.86
N SER A 22 -11.96 22.19 19.17
CA SER A 22 -11.78 21.14 18.17
C SER A 22 -11.91 19.77 18.84
N GLN A 23 -13.13 19.34 19.06
CA GLN A 23 -13.49 17.96 19.29
C GLN A 23 -14.26 17.47 18.06
N VAL A 24 -13.55 17.39 16.93
CA VAL A 24 -13.94 16.44 15.91
C VAL A 24 -13.43 15.08 16.40
N LEU A 25 -14.12 14.58 17.40
CA LEU A 25 -14.04 13.18 17.76
C LEU A 25 -14.61 12.39 16.59
N SER A 26 -13.75 11.62 15.99
CA SER A 26 -14.04 10.52 15.10
C SER A 26 -15.17 9.67 15.68
N GLU A 27 -16.39 9.94 15.28
CA GLU A 27 -17.51 9.04 15.46
C GLU A 27 -17.39 7.93 14.42
N GLN A 28 -16.48 6.99 14.72
CA GLN A 28 -16.44 5.73 14.00
C GLN A 28 -17.72 4.97 14.38
N SER A 29 -18.65 4.99 13.45
CA SER A 29 -19.87 4.21 13.49
C SER A 29 -19.53 2.74 13.78
N ARG A 30 -19.88 2.31 15.01
CA ARG A 30 -19.97 0.89 15.38
C ARG A 30 -21.16 0.28 14.62
N ILE A 31 -20.87 -0.28 13.45
CA ILE A 31 -21.83 -1.18 12.80
C ILE A 31 -21.74 -2.51 13.53
N THR A 32 -22.61 -2.70 14.51
CA THR A 32 -22.83 -4.01 15.11
C THR A 32 -23.69 -4.83 14.16
N ASN A 33 -23.06 -5.64 13.33
CA ASN A 33 -23.75 -6.65 12.56
C ASN A 33 -23.85 -7.92 13.43
N LYS A 34 -25.05 -8.37 13.74
CA LYS A 34 -25.33 -9.62 14.45
C LYS A 34 -24.92 -10.81 13.57
N GLY A 35 -23.74 -11.34 13.82
CA GLY A 35 -23.16 -12.47 13.09
C GLY A 35 -21.64 -12.42 13.22
N GLY A 36 -21.14 -12.42 14.46
CA GLY A 36 -19.80 -12.20 14.98
C GLY A 36 -18.62 -12.72 14.17
N ILE A 37 -18.13 -11.96 13.22
CA ILE A 37 -16.69 -11.96 12.94
C ILE A 37 -16.19 -10.60 13.42
N SER A 38 -15.52 -10.60 14.58
CA SER A 38 -14.86 -9.42 15.11
C SER A 38 -13.69 -9.06 14.21
N PHE A 39 -13.87 -8.09 13.30
CA PHE A 39 -12.76 -7.43 12.58
C PHE A 39 -12.06 -6.46 13.54
N SER A 40 -11.49 -6.97 14.62
CA SER A 40 -10.85 -6.19 15.65
C SER A 40 -9.32 -6.20 15.52
N ARG A 41 -8.82 -5.85 14.34
CA ARG A 41 -7.53 -5.16 14.18
C ARG A 41 -7.61 -4.37 12.88
N ILE A 42 -7.38 -3.07 12.99
CA ILE A 42 -7.25 -2.18 11.82
C ILE A 42 -6.12 -2.76 10.97
N SER A 43 -6.42 -3.10 9.71
CA SER A 43 -5.37 -3.48 8.77
C SER A 43 -4.37 -2.32 8.71
N PRO A 44 -3.06 -2.59 8.68
CA PRO A 44 -2.08 -1.54 8.61
C PRO A 44 -2.37 -0.67 7.38
N GLU A 45 -2.44 0.64 7.58
CA GLU A 45 -2.59 1.60 6.49
C GLU A 45 -1.37 1.51 5.58
N ILE A 46 -1.57 1.67 4.27
CA ILE A 46 -0.47 1.69 3.31
C ILE A 46 0.26 3.03 3.40
N ASP A 47 1.55 2.97 3.73
CA ASP A 47 2.48 4.08 3.52
C ASP A 47 3.00 4.00 2.08
N VAL A 48 2.42 4.86 1.22
CA VAL A 48 2.75 4.93 -0.21
C VAL A 48 4.24 5.18 -0.43
N GLN A 49 4.84 6.05 0.38
CA GLN A 49 6.24 6.41 0.23
C GLN A 49 7.16 5.26 0.65
N GLU A 50 6.82 4.55 1.72
CA GLU A 50 7.55 3.37 2.17
C GLU A 50 7.54 2.29 1.09
N ILE A 51 6.35 1.97 0.53
CA ILE A 51 6.19 0.99 -0.56
C ILE A 51 7.00 1.37 -1.79
N LEU A 52 6.89 2.63 -2.25
CA LEU A 52 7.63 3.10 -3.42
C LEU A 52 9.14 3.08 -3.21
N ASN A 53 9.61 3.52 -2.04
CA ASN A 53 11.03 3.53 -1.71
C ASN A 53 11.59 2.10 -1.72
N ALA A 54 10.90 1.15 -1.11
CA ALA A 54 11.32 -0.25 -1.07
C ALA A 54 11.40 -0.87 -2.48
N HIS A 55 10.40 -0.65 -3.33
CA HIS A 55 10.44 -1.14 -4.72
C HIS A 55 11.54 -0.45 -5.53
N ASN A 56 11.61 0.87 -5.47
CA ASN A 56 12.53 1.66 -6.28
C ASN A 56 13.99 1.47 -5.87
N HIS A 57 14.26 1.07 -4.63
CA HIS A 57 15.60 0.63 -4.21
C HIS A 57 16.16 -0.48 -5.11
N TYR A 58 15.36 -1.52 -5.37
CA TYR A 58 15.77 -2.63 -6.26
C TYR A 58 15.90 -2.19 -7.70
N ARG A 59 15.03 -1.31 -8.17
CA ARG A 59 15.02 -0.80 -9.54
C ARG A 59 16.21 0.13 -9.81
N HIS A 60 16.55 1.00 -8.86
CA HIS A 60 17.72 1.89 -8.95
C HIS A 60 19.03 1.11 -9.09
N ALA A 61 19.19 0.02 -8.32
CA ALA A 61 20.37 -0.83 -8.40
C ALA A 61 20.59 -1.42 -9.81
N LEU A 62 19.54 -1.43 -10.63
CA LEU A 62 19.55 -1.95 -12.02
C LEU A 62 19.39 -0.83 -13.06
N ARG A 63 19.42 0.45 -12.65
CA ARG A 63 19.21 1.63 -13.51
C ARG A 63 17.88 1.59 -14.27
N LEU A 64 16.84 1.03 -13.64
CA LEU A 64 15.48 1.02 -14.17
C LEU A 64 14.72 2.27 -13.72
N ALA A 65 13.75 2.68 -14.53
CA ALA A 65 12.86 3.78 -14.17
C ALA A 65 12.04 3.43 -12.91
N ASN A 66 11.79 4.43 -12.06
CA ASN A 66 10.98 4.28 -10.88
C ASN A 66 9.55 3.86 -11.21
N LEU A 67 8.95 3.08 -10.31
CA LEU A 67 7.51 2.91 -10.26
C LEU A 67 6.87 4.16 -9.65
N SER A 68 5.71 4.51 -10.18
CA SER A 68 4.80 5.50 -9.60
C SER A 68 3.60 4.82 -8.95
N TRP A 69 3.00 5.49 -7.98
CA TRP A 69 1.78 4.99 -7.34
C TRP A 69 0.55 5.18 -8.22
N SER A 70 -0.39 4.25 -8.12
CA SER A 70 -1.70 4.34 -8.75
C SER A 70 -2.78 3.94 -7.74
N GLU A 71 -3.66 4.89 -7.45
CA GLU A 71 -4.75 4.67 -6.49
C GLU A 71 -5.75 3.63 -7.00
N ASP A 72 -6.07 3.64 -8.30
CA ASP A 72 -6.97 2.67 -8.89
C ASP A 72 -6.44 1.24 -8.74
N ILE A 73 -5.12 1.05 -8.92
CA ILE A 73 -4.47 -0.25 -8.71
C ILE A 73 -4.46 -0.60 -7.22
N SER A 74 -4.22 0.38 -6.35
CA SER A 74 -4.25 0.19 -4.88
C SER A 74 -5.63 -0.30 -4.41
N MET A 75 -6.71 0.32 -4.89
CA MET A 75 -8.08 -0.12 -4.59
C MET A 75 -8.33 -1.57 -5.03
N ALA A 76 -7.86 -1.94 -6.23
CA ALA A 76 -7.98 -3.31 -6.72
C ALA A 76 -7.17 -4.31 -5.87
N ALA A 77 -5.93 -3.95 -5.53
CA ALA A 77 -5.07 -4.74 -4.66
C ALA A 77 -5.67 -4.92 -3.25
N ARG A 78 -6.22 -3.84 -2.68
CA ARG A 78 -6.89 -3.89 -1.37
C ARG A 78 -8.11 -4.82 -1.39
N LYS A 79 -8.94 -4.75 -2.44
CA LYS A 79 -10.08 -5.65 -2.60
C LYS A 79 -9.65 -7.12 -2.57
N TRP A 80 -8.52 -7.43 -3.23
CA TRP A 80 -7.99 -8.78 -3.23
C TRP A 80 -7.40 -9.17 -1.86
N ALA A 81 -6.66 -8.28 -1.20
CA ALA A 81 -6.16 -8.51 0.16
C ALA A 81 -7.31 -8.84 1.14
N VAL A 82 -8.45 -8.12 1.04
CA VAL A 82 -9.65 -8.40 1.84
C VAL A 82 -10.21 -9.79 1.54
N HIS A 83 -10.24 -10.20 0.26
CA HIS A 83 -10.66 -11.55 -0.12
C HIS A 83 -9.75 -12.61 0.50
N LEU A 84 -8.42 -12.48 0.38
CA LEU A 84 -7.45 -13.42 0.96
C LEU A 84 -7.58 -13.50 2.49
N ALA A 85 -7.72 -12.36 3.16
CA ALA A 85 -7.96 -12.33 4.60
C ALA A 85 -9.29 -13.02 4.96
N GLY A 86 -10.32 -12.86 4.14
CA GLY A 86 -11.63 -13.49 4.34
C GLY A 86 -11.59 -15.02 4.21
N THR A 87 -10.86 -15.54 3.22
CA THR A 87 -10.76 -16.98 2.91
C THR A 87 -9.64 -17.67 3.67
N GLY A 88 -8.57 -16.94 4.03
CA GLY A 88 -7.34 -17.50 4.60
C GLY A 88 -6.47 -18.21 3.56
N THR A 89 -6.66 -17.93 2.26
CA THR A 89 -5.91 -18.54 1.15
C THR A 89 -4.78 -17.64 0.67
N MET A 90 -3.84 -18.23 -0.09
CA MET A 90 -2.75 -17.54 -0.78
C MET A 90 -2.86 -17.87 -2.27
N GLU A 91 -3.77 -17.18 -2.95
CA GLU A 91 -4.04 -17.38 -4.36
C GLU A 91 -4.01 -16.06 -5.14
N HIS A 92 -3.63 -16.11 -6.40
CA HIS A 92 -3.60 -14.93 -7.26
C HIS A 92 -5.01 -14.55 -7.72
N SER A 93 -5.22 -13.24 -7.89
CA SER A 93 -6.43 -12.70 -8.50
C SER A 93 -6.47 -13.00 -10.00
N SER A 94 -7.67 -12.99 -10.57
CA SER A 94 -7.87 -13.05 -12.02
C SER A 94 -7.77 -11.65 -12.67
N SER A 95 -7.07 -10.71 -12.05
CA SER A 95 -6.92 -9.36 -12.57
C SER A 95 -6.00 -9.31 -13.81
N ARG A 96 -6.09 -8.21 -14.57
CA ARG A 96 -5.17 -7.94 -15.71
C ARG A 96 -3.78 -7.49 -15.28
N TYR A 97 -3.57 -7.24 -14.01
CA TYR A 97 -2.33 -6.74 -13.44
C TYR A 97 -1.34 -7.86 -13.13
N GLY A 98 -0.05 -7.56 -13.12
CA GLY A 98 0.91 -8.38 -12.41
C GLY A 98 0.62 -8.34 -10.91
N GLU A 99 1.03 -9.35 -10.14
CA GLU A 99 0.65 -9.42 -8.74
C GLU A 99 1.70 -10.12 -7.89
N ASN A 100 2.04 -9.50 -6.77
CA ASN A 100 2.80 -10.12 -5.68
C ASN A 100 1.93 -10.17 -4.44
N ILE A 101 1.97 -11.28 -3.71
CA ILE A 101 1.23 -11.50 -2.47
C ILE A 101 2.22 -11.87 -1.36
N TRP A 102 2.01 -11.31 -0.18
CA TRP A 102 2.72 -11.63 1.03
C TRP A 102 1.73 -11.84 2.17
N ALA A 103 2.05 -12.76 3.09
CA ALA A 103 1.31 -12.92 4.33
C ALA A 103 2.26 -13.22 5.49
N GLY A 104 1.93 -12.71 6.66
CA GLY A 104 2.70 -12.90 7.88
C GLY A 104 1.96 -12.42 9.13
N THR A 105 2.58 -12.61 10.29
CA THR A 105 2.00 -12.21 11.59
C THR A 105 1.71 -10.72 11.62
N SER A 106 0.49 -10.36 12.02
CA SER A 106 0.04 -8.97 12.08
C SER A 106 0.91 -8.14 13.04
N GLY A 107 1.39 -7.01 12.54
CA GLY A 107 2.20 -6.06 13.30
C GLY A 107 3.65 -6.49 13.54
N ALA A 108 4.08 -7.64 13.00
CA ALA A 108 5.45 -8.13 13.17
C ALA A 108 6.43 -7.60 12.10
N TYR A 109 5.91 -7.04 11.01
CA TYR A 109 6.72 -6.61 9.86
C TYR A 109 6.31 -5.23 9.36
N SER A 110 7.27 -4.36 9.06
CA SER A 110 7.08 -3.13 8.30
C SER A 110 6.78 -3.46 6.83
N GLN A 111 6.24 -2.49 6.09
CA GLN A 111 5.97 -2.68 4.67
C GLN A 111 7.28 -2.84 3.87
N THR A 112 8.34 -2.17 4.29
CA THR A 112 9.68 -2.37 3.74
C THR A 112 10.15 -3.82 3.90
N GLU A 113 9.95 -4.44 5.06
CA GLU A 113 10.34 -5.85 5.28
C GLU A 113 9.52 -6.81 4.43
N MET A 114 8.21 -6.53 4.25
CA MET A 114 7.34 -7.33 3.38
C MET A 114 7.83 -7.27 1.91
N ILE A 115 8.17 -6.08 1.40
CA ILE A 115 8.73 -5.91 0.05
C ILE A 115 10.12 -6.54 -0.05
N ASN A 116 10.95 -6.42 0.99
CA ASN A 116 12.27 -7.03 1.03
C ASN A 116 12.23 -8.57 1.05
N ALA A 117 11.17 -9.17 1.55
CA ALA A 117 10.97 -10.62 1.44
C ALA A 117 10.94 -11.02 -0.05
N TRP A 118 10.18 -10.30 -0.89
CA TRP A 118 10.20 -10.51 -2.35
C TRP A 118 11.56 -10.16 -2.98
N GLY A 119 12.17 -9.06 -2.53
CA GLY A 119 13.49 -8.62 -3.00
C GLY A 119 14.60 -9.64 -2.71
N SER A 120 14.50 -10.39 -1.60
CA SER A 120 15.46 -11.41 -1.21
C SER A 120 15.54 -12.58 -2.18
N GLU A 121 14.51 -12.78 -3.00
CA GLU A 121 14.47 -13.79 -4.06
C GLU A 121 15.53 -13.53 -5.16
N LYS A 122 16.13 -12.32 -5.20
CA LYS A 122 17.25 -11.98 -6.08
C LYS A 122 18.36 -13.04 -6.07
N ARG A 123 18.59 -13.72 -4.96
CA ARG A 123 19.61 -14.80 -4.83
C ARG A 123 19.38 -15.98 -5.77
N PHE A 124 18.15 -16.15 -6.24
CA PHE A 124 17.78 -17.21 -7.18
C PHE A 124 17.70 -16.73 -8.64
N PHE A 125 17.75 -15.43 -8.86
CA PHE A 125 17.65 -14.85 -10.20
C PHE A 125 18.90 -15.14 -11.03
N VAL A 126 18.71 -15.49 -12.32
CA VAL A 126 19.78 -15.74 -13.28
C VAL A 126 19.68 -14.72 -14.41
N TYR A 127 20.63 -13.80 -14.43
CA TYR A 127 20.70 -12.78 -15.48
C TYR A 127 20.90 -13.40 -16.86
N GLY A 128 20.28 -12.80 -17.87
CA GLY A 128 20.41 -13.24 -19.28
C GLY A 128 19.45 -14.35 -19.68
N GLN A 129 18.72 -14.93 -18.73
CA GLN A 129 17.68 -15.91 -19.01
C GLN A 129 16.31 -15.24 -19.24
N ARG A 130 15.39 -15.98 -19.86
CA ARG A 130 14.02 -15.54 -20.13
C ARG A 130 13.02 -16.24 -19.20
N PHE A 131 11.95 -15.57 -18.86
CA PHE A 131 10.89 -16.20 -18.09
C PHE A 131 10.27 -17.39 -18.87
N PRO A 132 10.05 -18.56 -18.26
CA PRO A 132 10.13 -18.87 -16.82
C PRO A 132 11.51 -19.34 -16.32
N ASP A 133 12.53 -19.49 -17.18
CA ASP A 133 13.82 -20.12 -16.84
C ASP A 133 14.82 -19.16 -16.15
N ILE A 134 14.35 -18.00 -15.71
CA ILE A 134 15.14 -16.93 -15.11
C ILE A 134 15.50 -17.15 -13.63
N CYS A 135 15.03 -18.24 -13.03
CA CYS A 135 15.33 -18.57 -11.64
C CYS A 135 16.11 -19.88 -11.54
N LYS A 136 17.02 -19.98 -10.60
CA LYS A 136 17.66 -21.24 -10.22
C LYS A 136 16.61 -22.25 -9.75
N GLY A 137 16.24 -23.18 -10.63
CA GLY A 137 15.14 -24.12 -10.44
C GLY A 137 13.82 -23.58 -10.96
N HIS A 138 12.75 -23.61 -10.16
CA HIS A 138 11.43 -23.20 -10.61
C HIS A 138 11.24 -21.67 -10.52
N TRP A 139 10.50 -21.08 -11.48
CA TRP A 139 10.26 -19.63 -11.56
C TRP A 139 9.63 -19.03 -10.28
N MET A 140 8.85 -19.80 -9.54
CA MET A 140 8.27 -19.36 -8.25
C MET A 140 9.33 -18.96 -7.21
N LYS A 141 10.59 -19.36 -7.38
CA LYS A 141 11.66 -18.97 -6.44
C LYS A 141 12.13 -17.53 -6.58
N CYS A 142 11.85 -16.88 -7.72
CA CYS A 142 12.22 -15.48 -7.92
C CYS A 142 11.15 -14.66 -8.66
N GLY A 143 9.93 -15.18 -8.78
CA GLY A 143 8.85 -14.55 -9.53
C GLY A 143 8.40 -13.21 -8.95
N HIS A 144 8.42 -13.07 -7.63
CA HIS A 144 8.11 -11.79 -6.99
C HIS A 144 9.21 -10.75 -7.29
N TYR A 145 10.47 -11.13 -7.13
CA TYR A 145 11.58 -10.24 -7.44
C TYR A 145 11.55 -9.79 -8.91
N THR A 146 11.34 -10.72 -9.86
CA THR A 146 11.34 -10.39 -11.29
C THR A 146 10.16 -9.49 -11.68
N GLN A 147 9.01 -9.61 -11.03
CA GLN A 147 7.90 -8.67 -11.19
C GLN A 147 8.28 -7.26 -10.72
N MET A 148 8.94 -7.13 -9.54
CA MET A 148 9.36 -5.82 -9.02
C MET A 148 10.32 -5.09 -9.95
N ILE A 149 11.23 -5.83 -10.59
CA ILE A 149 12.26 -5.28 -11.49
C ILE A 149 11.88 -5.34 -12.97
N TRP A 150 10.62 -5.65 -13.30
CA TRP A 150 10.20 -5.73 -14.69
C TRP A 150 10.31 -4.36 -15.36
N ARG A 151 11.14 -4.28 -16.43
CA ARG A 151 11.49 -3.01 -17.08
C ARG A 151 10.26 -2.22 -17.53
N ASN A 152 9.28 -2.92 -18.11
CA ASN A 152 8.10 -2.28 -18.70
C ASN A 152 7.03 -1.92 -17.68
N THR A 153 7.08 -2.43 -16.47
CA THR A 153 6.19 -2.01 -15.38
C THR A 153 6.47 -0.55 -15.02
N ARG A 154 5.41 0.24 -14.89
CA ARG A 154 5.47 1.69 -14.62
C ARG A 154 4.75 2.07 -13.34
N ARG A 155 3.67 1.38 -13.01
CA ARG A 155 2.80 1.73 -11.90
C ARG A 155 2.65 0.55 -10.95
N VAL A 156 2.48 0.86 -9.69
CA VAL A 156 2.17 -0.09 -8.63
C VAL A 156 1.09 0.49 -7.73
N GLY A 157 0.24 -0.36 -7.20
CA GLY A 157 -0.68 -0.05 -6.13
C GLY A 157 -0.78 -1.25 -5.21
N CYS A 158 -0.76 -1.01 -3.92
CA CYS A 158 -0.81 -2.07 -2.91
C CYS A 158 -1.97 -1.86 -1.94
N GLY A 159 -2.41 -2.93 -1.32
CA GLY A 159 -3.41 -2.91 -0.27
C GLY A 159 -3.17 -4.01 0.75
N THR A 160 -3.56 -3.74 1.99
CA THR A 160 -3.47 -4.70 3.09
C THR A 160 -4.84 -5.05 3.62
N ALA A 161 -4.95 -6.25 4.16
CA ALA A 161 -6.07 -6.67 5.02
C ALA A 161 -5.56 -7.63 6.08
N SER A 162 -6.20 -7.63 7.23
CA SER A 162 -5.84 -8.54 8.33
C SER A 162 -7.03 -9.34 8.81
N ARG A 163 -6.76 -10.58 9.21
CA ARG A 163 -7.72 -11.46 9.88
C ARG A 163 -7.02 -12.20 11.00
N ALA A 164 -7.58 -12.17 12.19
CA ALA A 164 -6.94 -12.70 13.38
C ALA A 164 -5.53 -12.11 13.56
N ASP A 165 -4.52 -12.97 13.60
CA ASP A 165 -3.12 -12.61 13.77
C ASP A 165 -2.32 -12.58 12.45
N MET A 166 -3.00 -12.67 11.30
CA MET A 166 -2.38 -12.64 9.97
C MET A 166 -2.71 -11.36 9.21
N THR A 167 -1.69 -10.76 8.60
CA THR A 167 -1.80 -9.66 7.64
C THR A 167 -1.43 -10.16 6.25
N TYR A 168 -2.23 -9.77 5.27
CA TYR A 168 -2.01 -9.98 3.84
C TYR A 168 -1.66 -8.66 3.19
N LEU A 169 -0.57 -8.63 2.41
CA LEU A 169 -0.21 -7.53 1.52
C LEU A 169 -0.33 -8.02 0.09
N VAL A 170 -1.07 -7.30 -0.72
CA VAL A 170 -1.14 -7.51 -2.17
C VAL A 170 -0.60 -6.26 -2.86
N CYS A 171 0.33 -6.43 -3.78
CA CYS A 171 0.76 -5.38 -4.70
C CYS A 171 0.45 -5.79 -6.13
N GLN A 172 -0.22 -4.91 -6.87
CA GLN A 172 -0.53 -5.11 -8.28
C GLN A 172 0.25 -4.12 -9.15
N TYR A 173 0.62 -4.55 -10.36
CA TYR A 173 1.60 -3.88 -11.22
C TYR A 173 1.04 -3.67 -12.63
N ASP A 174 1.31 -2.50 -13.20
CA ASP A 174 0.87 -2.15 -14.55
C ASP A 174 1.97 -1.44 -15.36
N PRO A 175 2.26 -1.90 -16.55
CA PRO A 175 1.92 -3.21 -17.14
C PRO A 175 2.43 -4.38 -16.30
N PRO A 176 1.78 -5.56 -16.40
CA PRO A 176 2.27 -6.79 -15.74
C PRO A 176 3.66 -7.18 -16.22
N GLY A 177 4.35 -7.96 -15.39
CA GLY A 177 5.62 -8.58 -15.74
C GLY A 177 5.50 -10.09 -15.92
N ASN A 178 6.65 -10.75 -15.90
CA ASN A 178 6.77 -12.21 -15.94
C ASN A 178 6.14 -12.86 -17.19
N PHE A 179 6.23 -12.17 -18.35
CA PHE A 179 5.77 -12.72 -19.61
C PHE A 179 6.70 -13.82 -20.12
N GLN A 180 6.10 -14.94 -20.54
CA GLN A 180 6.84 -16.06 -21.10
C GLN A 180 7.71 -15.61 -22.29
N GLY A 181 8.95 -16.08 -22.32
CA GLY A 181 9.93 -15.77 -23.35
C GLY A 181 10.55 -14.38 -23.26
N GLN A 182 10.19 -13.57 -22.25
CA GLN A 182 10.75 -12.22 -22.08
C GLN A 182 11.73 -12.16 -20.90
N MET A 183 12.62 -11.16 -20.95
CA MET A 183 13.54 -10.82 -19.86
C MET A 183 12.96 -9.68 -19.03
N PRO A 184 13.23 -9.64 -17.72
CA PRO A 184 12.76 -8.54 -16.87
C PRO A 184 13.45 -7.21 -17.20
N TYR A 185 14.75 -7.24 -17.62
CA TYR A 185 15.53 -6.06 -18.04
C TYR A 185 16.73 -6.43 -18.90
#